data_8de250ce3845db99a786bbd78f60b11e
#
_entry.id   8de250ce3845db99a786bbd78f60b11e
#
_cell.length_a   1.000
_cell.length_b   1.000
_cell.length_c   1.000
_cell.angle_alpha   90.00
_cell.angle_beta   90.00
_cell.angle_gamma   90.00
#
_symmetry.space_group_name_H-M   'P 1'
#
loop_
_entity.id
_entity.type
_entity.pdbx_description
1 polymer ?
#
loop_
_entity_poly.entity_id
_entity_poly.type
_entity_poly.pdbx_seq_one_letter_code
_entity_poly.pdbx_strand_id
1 'polypeptide(L)'
;MFELKLMCPESRVEIVSDALDALDALSVSVEDADAQTDAEQALFGEPGMPPPKDGWQRSRMLALYPTEVAAKEALALLTAQDFFADCQVLGVQEVPEQDWVRLTQSQFTPVDITPEFWIVPTWHEPPAAARIVIRLDPGLAFGTGTHPTTRMCLRWLAQQVEKNLPLGRVLDFGCGSGILAIGAAKHGAVDIDAVDIDDAAVESTLLNAKANDVTLNAGLPNAVSGQYQTVLANILATPLKTLAPLLWSCVAPGGRLVLSGILEQQADELIEAYAPYCELSVTDHEDGWILMTSKV
;
A
#
# COMPACT_ATOMS: atom_id res chain seq x y z
N MET A 1 2.22 -29.87 -2.65
CA MET A 1 2.82 -29.44 -3.92
C MET A 1 4.34 -29.58 -3.83
N PHE A 2 5.04 -29.61 -4.96
CA PHE A 2 6.51 -29.73 -4.98
C PHE A 2 7.11 -28.58 -5.76
N GLU A 3 8.18 -28.02 -5.25
CA GLU A 3 8.88 -26.87 -5.81
C GLU A 3 10.24 -27.30 -6.33
N LEU A 4 10.46 -27.09 -7.63
CA LEU A 4 11.76 -27.23 -8.27
C LEU A 4 12.49 -25.90 -8.19
N LYS A 5 13.68 -25.90 -7.56
CA LYS A 5 14.53 -24.71 -7.39
C LYS A 5 15.73 -24.78 -8.30
N LEU A 6 15.92 -23.72 -9.08
CA LEU A 6 17.04 -23.56 -10.01
C LEU A 6 17.75 -22.23 -9.74
N MET A 7 19.03 -22.18 -10.10
CA MET A 7 19.83 -20.96 -10.19
C MET A 7 20.20 -20.75 -11.64
N CYS A 8 19.84 -19.61 -12.23
CA CYS A 8 20.09 -19.33 -13.63
C CYS A 8 20.78 -17.97 -13.80
N PRO A 9 21.75 -17.85 -14.74
CA PRO A 9 22.24 -16.54 -15.16
C PRO A 9 21.15 -15.81 -15.95
N GLU A 10 21.19 -14.46 -15.95
CA GLU A 10 20.22 -13.58 -16.62
C GLU A 10 19.87 -14.06 -18.04
N SER A 11 20.89 -14.39 -18.83
CA SER A 11 20.74 -14.80 -20.24
C SER A 11 19.96 -16.11 -20.44
N ARG A 12 19.65 -16.84 -19.37
CA ARG A 12 18.94 -18.13 -19.41
C ARG A 12 17.55 -18.07 -18.80
N VAL A 13 17.22 -17.00 -18.10
CA VAL A 13 15.95 -16.90 -17.35
C VAL A 13 14.74 -17.09 -18.26
N GLU A 14 14.68 -16.38 -19.37
CA GLU A 14 13.54 -16.43 -20.30
C GLU A 14 13.35 -17.83 -20.89
N ILE A 15 14.40 -18.41 -21.47
CA ILE A 15 14.30 -19.74 -22.10
C ILE A 15 14.00 -20.86 -21.09
N VAL A 16 14.51 -20.75 -19.86
CA VAL A 16 14.22 -21.72 -18.80
C VAL A 16 12.80 -21.53 -18.27
N SER A 17 12.30 -20.29 -18.16
CA SER A 17 10.91 -20.03 -17.80
C SER A 17 9.94 -20.63 -18.80
N ASP A 18 10.15 -20.35 -20.09
CA ASP A 18 9.32 -20.91 -21.17
C ASP A 18 9.34 -22.45 -21.18
N ALA A 19 10.52 -23.04 -20.92
CA ALA A 19 10.65 -24.49 -20.85
C ALA A 19 9.91 -25.09 -19.63
N LEU A 20 9.94 -24.42 -18.48
CA LEU A 20 9.21 -24.85 -17.29
C LEU A 20 7.70 -24.78 -17.50
N ASP A 21 7.21 -23.72 -18.14
CA ASP A 21 5.79 -23.58 -18.51
C ASP A 21 5.36 -24.67 -19.50
N ALA A 22 6.20 -24.97 -20.51
CA ALA A 22 5.96 -26.05 -21.47
C ALA A 22 6.01 -27.46 -20.83
N LEU A 23 6.59 -27.58 -19.64
CA LEU A 23 6.65 -28.81 -18.85
C LEU A 23 5.57 -28.85 -17.74
N ASP A 24 4.47 -28.13 -17.95
CA ASP A 24 3.29 -28.10 -17.09
C ASP A 24 3.56 -27.63 -15.64
N ALA A 25 4.48 -26.68 -15.45
CA ALA A 25 4.60 -26.00 -14.18
C ALA A 25 3.32 -25.24 -13.85
N LEU A 26 2.82 -25.34 -12.62
CA LEU A 26 1.63 -24.61 -12.14
C LEU A 26 1.90 -23.11 -12.01
N SER A 27 3.12 -22.76 -11.68
CA SER A 27 3.63 -21.38 -11.67
C SER A 27 5.15 -21.39 -11.76
N VAL A 28 5.70 -20.33 -12.35
CA VAL A 28 7.15 -20.06 -12.37
C VAL A 28 7.36 -18.67 -11.76
N SER A 29 8.22 -18.61 -10.74
CA SER A 29 8.61 -17.34 -10.09
C SER A 29 10.12 -17.15 -10.29
N VAL A 30 10.52 -15.89 -10.50
CA VAL A 30 11.92 -15.48 -10.64
C VAL A 30 12.24 -14.50 -9.53
N GLU A 31 13.28 -14.79 -8.74
CA GLU A 31 13.72 -14.00 -7.61
C GLU A 31 15.19 -13.61 -7.78
N ASP A 32 15.58 -12.49 -7.17
CA ASP A 32 17.00 -12.15 -7.05
C ASP A 32 17.72 -13.20 -6.20
N ALA A 33 18.74 -13.85 -6.78
CA ALA A 33 19.55 -14.80 -6.05
C ALA A 33 20.43 -14.14 -4.99
N ASP A 34 20.70 -12.86 -5.14
CA ASP A 34 21.55 -12.04 -4.27
C ASP A 34 20.75 -11.15 -3.32
N ALA A 35 19.41 -11.31 -3.26
CA ALA A 35 18.56 -10.63 -2.29
C ALA A 35 19.09 -10.79 -0.85
N GLN A 36 19.09 -9.70 -0.09
CA GLN A 36 19.64 -9.61 1.28
C GLN A 36 21.17 -9.74 1.39
N THR A 37 21.89 -9.56 0.28
CA THR A 37 23.35 -9.44 0.28
C THR A 37 23.78 -8.05 -0.18
N ASP A 38 25.07 -7.71 -0.01
CA ASP A 38 25.63 -6.44 -0.52
C ASP A 38 25.57 -6.31 -2.07
N ALA A 39 25.22 -7.38 -2.76
CA ALA A 39 25.07 -7.44 -4.21
C ALA A 39 23.60 -7.33 -4.69
N GLU A 40 22.65 -7.13 -3.78
CA GLU A 40 21.23 -6.95 -4.09
C GLU A 40 21.03 -5.78 -5.07
N GLN A 41 20.27 -6.01 -6.13
CA GLN A 41 19.95 -5.01 -7.14
C GLN A 41 18.43 -4.90 -7.32
N ALA A 42 17.89 -3.70 -7.07
CA ALA A 42 16.48 -3.42 -7.34
C ALA A 42 16.20 -3.43 -8.86
N LEU A 43 15.21 -4.21 -9.31
CA LEU A 43 14.73 -4.20 -10.71
C LEU A 43 13.87 -2.98 -11.03
N PHE A 44 13.22 -2.42 -10.04
CA PHE A 44 12.34 -1.26 -10.20
C PHE A 44 13.01 -0.05 -9.54
N GLY A 45 13.28 0.99 -10.34
CA GLY A 45 13.79 2.25 -9.82
C GLY A 45 12.69 3.03 -9.08
N GLU A 46 13.04 3.61 -7.94
CA GLU A 46 12.20 4.64 -7.32
C GLU A 46 12.18 5.90 -8.21
N PRO A 47 11.11 6.70 -8.18
CA PRO A 47 11.04 7.93 -8.94
C PRO A 47 12.23 8.85 -8.64
N GLY A 48 13.08 9.09 -9.66
CA GLY A 48 14.30 9.90 -9.54
C GLY A 48 15.62 9.11 -9.49
N MET A 49 15.58 7.78 -9.49
CA MET A 49 16.77 6.94 -9.65
C MET A 49 17.08 6.66 -11.12
N PRO A 50 18.35 6.36 -11.48
CA PRO A 50 18.68 5.91 -12.82
C PRO A 50 17.89 4.64 -13.18
N PRO A 51 17.54 4.44 -14.47
CA PRO A 51 16.78 3.28 -14.89
C PRO A 51 17.50 1.99 -14.45
N PRO A 52 16.75 1.00 -13.94
CA PRO A 52 17.31 -0.29 -13.53
C PRO A 52 17.94 -0.99 -14.74
N LYS A 53 18.91 -1.87 -14.49
CA LYS A 53 19.47 -2.76 -15.50
C LYS A 53 18.45 -3.81 -15.93
N ASP A 54 18.63 -4.40 -17.10
CA ASP A 54 17.68 -5.30 -17.75
C ASP A 54 17.42 -6.65 -17.02
N GLY A 55 17.96 -6.89 -15.84
CA GLY A 55 17.73 -8.09 -15.02
C GLY A 55 18.77 -8.31 -13.92
N TRP A 56 18.55 -9.29 -13.08
CA TRP A 56 19.51 -9.74 -12.07
C TRP A 56 20.59 -10.62 -12.71
N GLN A 57 21.84 -10.41 -12.35
CA GLN A 57 22.96 -11.22 -12.90
C GLN A 57 22.79 -12.72 -12.64
N ARG A 58 22.19 -13.06 -11.49
CA ARG A 58 21.81 -14.42 -11.08
C ARG A 58 20.40 -14.41 -10.56
N SER A 59 19.58 -15.29 -11.09
CA SER A 59 18.19 -15.44 -10.69
C SER A 59 17.94 -16.80 -10.07
N ARG A 60 17.18 -16.82 -8.98
CA ARG A 60 16.60 -18.03 -8.43
C ARG A 60 15.24 -18.24 -9.08
N MET A 61 15.06 -19.37 -9.73
CA MET A 61 13.79 -19.75 -10.35
C MET A 61 13.12 -20.81 -9.51
N LEU A 62 11.84 -20.63 -9.24
CA LEU A 62 11.01 -21.52 -8.43
C LEU A 62 9.83 -21.98 -9.29
N ALA A 63 9.73 -23.25 -9.59
CA ALA A 63 8.65 -23.83 -10.37
C ALA A 63 7.83 -24.81 -9.53
N LEU A 64 6.52 -24.60 -9.46
CA LEU A 64 5.60 -25.45 -8.67
C LEU A 64 5.03 -26.55 -9.56
N TYR A 65 4.97 -27.75 -8.99
CA TYR A 65 4.38 -28.94 -9.60
C TYR A 65 3.39 -29.63 -8.66
N PRO A 66 2.37 -30.32 -9.21
CA PRO A 66 1.38 -31.00 -8.37
C PRO A 66 1.96 -32.20 -7.60
N THR A 67 2.98 -32.86 -8.17
CA THR A 67 3.59 -34.07 -7.58
C THR A 67 5.12 -34.03 -7.67
N GLU A 68 5.79 -34.78 -6.81
CA GLU A 68 7.24 -34.96 -6.84
C GLU A 68 7.72 -35.59 -8.16
N VAL A 69 6.92 -36.52 -8.70
CA VAL A 69 7.23 -37.17 -9.97
C VAL A 69 7.27 -36.18 -11.11
N ALA A 70 6.25 -35.32 -11.23
CA ALA A 70 6.19 -34.29 -12.27
C ALA A 70 7.38 -33.31 -12.17
N ALA A 71 7.75 -32.86 -10.96
CA ALA A 71 8.90 -31.98 -10.75
C ALA A 71 10.23 -32.65 -11.16
N LYS A 72 10.41 -33.95 -10.84
CA LYS A 72 11.60 -34.71 -11.22
C LYS A 72 11.68 -35.01 -12.72
N GLU A 73 10.56 -35.29 -13.37
CA GLU A 73 10.48 -35.48 -14.81
C GLU A 73 10.83 -34.19 -15.56
N ALA A 74 10.25 -33.05 -15.13
CA ALA A 74 10.61 -31.76 -15.69
C ALA A 74 12.09 -31.44 -15.51
N LEU A 75 12.66 -31.70 -14.34
CA LEU A 75 14.09 -31.54 -14.08
C LEU A 75 14.93 -32.39 -15.00
N ALA A 76 14.59 -33.67 -15.21
CA ALA A 76 15.33 -34.58 -16.09
C ALA A 76 15.30 -34.10 -17.56
N LEU A 77 14.16 -33.58 -18.00
CA LEU A 77 14.03 -33.03 -19.36
C LEU A 77 14.81 -31.73 -19.54
N LEU A 78 14.82 -30.84 -18.55
CA LEU A 78 15.60 -29.60 -18.58
C LEU A 78 17.08 -29.84 -18.58
N THR A 79 17.58 -30.72 -17.72
CA THR A 79 19.04 -31.03 -17.63
C THR A 79 19.59 -31.69 -18.86
N ALA A 80 18.74 -32.26 -19.71
CA ALA A 80 19.13 -32.83 -21.01
C ALA A 80 19.27 -31.78 -22.14
N GLN A 81 18.92 -30.52 -21.87
CA GLN A 81 18.98 -29.46 -22.88
C GLN A 81 20.29 -28.68 -22.82
N ASP A 82 20.84 -28.35 -23.98
CA ASP A 82 22.09 -27.58 -24.08
C ASP A 82 21.99 -26.19 -23.42
N PHE A 83 20.82 -25.56 -23.49
CA PHE A 83 20.60 -24.22 -22.88
C PHE A 83 20.64 -24.24 -21.36
N PHE A 84 20.54 -25.41 -20.73
CA PHE A 84 20.57 -25.58 -19.28
C PHE A 84 21.99 -25.70 -18.71
N ALA A 85 23.02 -25.81 -19.55
CA ALA A 85 24.39 -26.08 -19.13
C ALA A 85 24.97 -25.07 -18.11
N ASP A 86 24.52 -23.80 -18.17
CA ASP A 86 24.96 -22.72 -17.28
C ASP A 86 24.05 -22.55 -16.03
N CYS A 87 23.03 -23.39 -15.90
CA CYS A 87 22.10 -23.37 -14.79
C CYS A 87 22.48 -24.40 -13.71
N GLN A 88 22.14 -24.11 -12.47
CA GLN A 88 22.39 -25.00 -11.34
C GLN A 88 21.06 -25.48 -10.74
N VAL A 89 20.97 -26.77 -10.47
CA VAL A 89 19.86 -27.37 -9.74
C VAL A 89 20.09 -27.18 -8.24
N LEU A 90 19.16 -26.52 -7.56
CA LEU A 90 19.20 -26.37 -6.11
C LEU A 90 18.43 -27.47 -5.38
N GLY A 91 17.48 -28.12 -6.08
CA GLY A 91 16.75 -29.26 -5.56
C GLY A 91 15.26 -29.25 -5.88
N VAL A 92 14.61 -30.37 -5.50
CA VAL A 92 13.14 -30.48 -5.45
C VAL A 92 12.76 -30.65 -3.99
N GLN A 93 11.84 -29.83 -3.50
CA GLN A 93 11.36 -29.92 -2.13
C GLN A 93 9.85 -29.95 -2.07
N GLU A 94 9.30 -30.61 -1.08
CA GLU A 94 7.88 -30.54 -0.78
C GLU A 94 7.57 -29.15 -0.22
N VAL A 95 6.57 -28.49 -0.82
CA VAL A 95 5.96 -27.29 -0.25
C VAL A 95 4.75 -27.77 0.54
N PRO A 96 4.81 -27.72 1.86
CA PRO A 96 3.67 -28.11 2.69
C PRO A 96 2.47 -27.24 2.31
N GLU A 97 1.28 -27.80 2.33
CA GLU A 97 0.06 -27.01 2.28
C GLU A 97 0.03 -26.11 3.51
N GLN A 98 0.52 -24.90 3.32
CA GLN A 98 0.39 -23.87 4.32
C GLN A 98 -0.98 -23.23 4.16
N ASP A 99 -1.67 -23.06 5.26
CA ASP A 99 -2.84 -22.19 5.33
C ASP A 99 -2.34 -20.73 5.17
N TRP A 100 -2.17 -20.32 3.90
CA TRP A 100 -1.69 -18.98 3.54
C TRP A 100 -2.59 -17.90 4.12
N VAL A 101 -3.87 -18.17 4.28
CA VAL A 101 -4.83 -17.28 4.91
C VAL A 101 -4.42 -17.05 6.36
N ARG A 102 -4.18 -18.11 7.11
CA ARG A 102 -3.78 -18.04 8.51
C ARG A 102 -2.37 -17.43 8.68
N LEU A 103 -1.45 -17.75 7.76
CA LEU A 103 -0.10 -17.19 7.78
C LEU A 103 -0.13 -15.68 7.53
N THR A 104 -0.86 -15.25 6.51
CA THR A 104 -1.08 -13.84 6.21
C THR A 104 -1.76 -13.14 7.38
N GLN A 105 -2.83 -13.72 7.91
CA GLN A 105 -3.54 -13.18 9.08
C GLN A 105 -2.62 -12.99 10.29
N SER A 106 -1.68 -13.91 10.52
CA SER A 106 -0.75 -13.83 11.66
C SER A 106 0.26 -12.67 11.55
N GLN A 107 0.50 -12.16 10.34
CA GLN A 107 1.42 -11.03 10.10
C GLN A 107 0.77 -9.66 10.39
N PHE A 108 -0.56 -9.60 10.41
CA PHE A 108 -1.29 -8.35 10.65
C PHE A 108 -1.88 -8.33 12.05
N THR A 109 -1.28 -7.52 12.90
CA THR A 109 -1.74 -7.29 14.28
C THR A 109 -2.52 -5.98 14.37
N PRO A 110 -3.36 -5.79 15.40
CA PRO A 110 -3.99 -4.50 15.68
C PRO A 110 -2.97 -3.37 15.75
N VAL A 111 -3.28 -2.23 15.14
CA VAL A 111 -2.43 -1.03 15.07
C VAL A 111 -3.03 0.05 15.96
N ASP A 112 -2.24 0.57 16.90
CA ASP A 112 -2.63 1.70 17.74
C ASP A 112 -2.37 3.03 17.02
N ILE A 113 -3.38 3.87 16.97
CA ILE A 113 -3.29 5.26 16.48
C ILE A 113 -3.14 6.20 17.68
N THR A 114 -3.98 5.97 18.69
CA THR A 114 -3.88 6.54 20.04
C THR A 114 -4.23 5.45 21.06
N PRO A 115 -4.03 5.65 22.37
CA PRO A 115 -4.41 4.65 23.37
C PRO A 115 -5.85 4.14 23.26
N GLU A 116 -6.77 4.97 22.77
CA GLU A 116 -8.20 4.65 22.65
C GLU A 116 -8.66 4.42 21.21
N PHE A 117 -7.84 4.69 20.20
CA PHE A 117 -8.18 4.56 18.77
C PHE A 117 -7.29 3.54 18.07
N TRP A 118 -7.91 2.49 17.51
CA TRP A 118 -7.22 1.34 16.95
C TRP A 118 -7.75 0.96 15.56
N ILE A 119 -6.86 0.43 14.73
CA ILE A 119 -7.20 -0.31 13.52
C ILE A 119 -7.06 -1.79 13.87
N VAL A 120 -8.10 -2.56 13.64
CA VAL A 120 -8.16 -3.96 14.06
C VAL A 120 -8.67 -4.82 12.91
N PRO A 121 -7.86 -5.78 12.42
CA PRO A 121 -8.33 -6.78 11.46
C PRO A 121 -9.55 -7.55 11.98
N THR A 122 -10.41 -8.04 11.07
CA THR A 122 -11.67 -8.69 11.46
C THR A 122 -11.47 -9.97 12.29
N TRP A 123 -10.33 -10.63 12.16
CA TRP A 123 -9.96 -11.85 12.91
C TRP A 123 -9.32 -11.58 14.27
N HIS A 124 -9.16 -10.33 14.67
CA HIS A 124 -8.67 -9.95 15.99
C HIS A 124 -9.75 -9.32 16.85
N GLU A 125 -9.71 -9.57 18.15
CA GLU A 125 -10.50 -8.83 19.13
C GLU A 125 -9.85 -7.47 19.41
N PRO A 126 -10.64 -6.39 19.54
CA PRO A 126 -10.10 -5.10 19.93
C PRO A 126 -9.44 -5.15 21.30
N PRO A 127 -8.33 -4.44 21.51
CA PRO A 127 -7.78 -4.24 22.86
C PRO A 127 -8.79 -3.64 23.81
N ALA A 128 -8.72 -4.01 25.12
CA ALA A 128 -9.66 -3.53 26.11
C ALA A 128 -9.70 -2.00 26.29
N ALA A 129 -8.61 -1.30 25.93
CA ALA A 129 -8.52 0.15 25.95
C ALA A 129 -9.16 0.83 24.72
N ALA A 130 -9.45 0.08 23.65
CA ALA A 130 -9.98 0.63 22.42
C ALA A 130 -11.43 1.09 22.60
N ARG A 131 -11.67 2.38 22.37
CA ARG A 131 -13.00 3.00 22.33
C ARG A 131 -13.46 3.27 20.92
N ILE A 132 -12.52 3.62 20.04
CA ILE A 132 -12.74 3.83 18.62
C ILE A 132 -11.98 2.75 17.87
N VAL A 133 -12.68 2.03 17.00
CA VAL A 133 -12.12 0.93 16.23
C VAL A 133 -12.51 1.08 14.76
N ILE A 134 -11.51 1.01 13.89
CA ILE A 134 -11.69 0.78 12.47
C ILE A 134 -11.42 -0.70 12.22
N ARG A 135 -12.42 -1.42 11.70
CA ARG A 135 -12.27 -2.79 11.20
C ARG A 135 -11.75 -2.75 9.77
N LEU A 136 -10.53 -3.22 9.58
CA LEU A 136 -9.90 -3.19 8.26
C LEU A 136 -9.00 -4.40 8.08
N ASP A 137 -9.30 -5.19 7.05
CA ASP A 137 -8.46 -6.28 6.63
C ASP A 137 -7.46 -5.81 5.56
N PRO A 138 -6.22 -6.31 5.59
CA PRO A 138 -5.27 -6.10 4.50
C PRO A 138 -5.87 -6.59 3.18
N GLY A 139 -5.91 -5.72 2.19
CA GLY A 139 -6.51 -5.98 0.88
C GLY A 139 -5.63 -5.45 -0.25
N LEU A 140 -6.18 -5.48 -1.47
CA LEU A 140 -5.51 -4.97 -2.67
C LEU A 140 -5.42 -3.43 -2.70
N ALA A 141 -6.32 -2.73 -1.99
CA ALA A 141 -6.30 -1.28 -1.92
C ALA A 141 -5.25 -0.79 -0.92
N PHE A 142 -4.55 0.30 -1.28
CA PHE A 142 -3.59 0.97 -0.39
C PHE A 142 -4.28 1.53 0.87
N GLY A 143 -3.54 1.55 2.00
CA GLY A 143 -4.03 2.14 3.25
C GLY A 143 -4.49 1.10 4.26
N THR A 144 -3.61 0.15 4.63
CA THR A 144 -3.87 -0.85 5.71
C THR A 144 -3.77 -0.26 7.12
N GLY A 145 -3.36 1.00 7.22
CA GLY A 145 -3.19 1.69 8.51
C GLY A 145 -1.83 1.48 9.17
N THR A 146 -0.98 0.58 8.67
CA THR A 146 0.37 0.36 9.22
C THR A 146 1.37 1.43 8.79
N HIS A 147 1.12 2.09 7.65
CA HIS A 147 2.03 3.10 7.12
C HIS A 147 2.03 4.38 7.97
N PRO A 148 3.20 5.00 8.23
CA PRO A 148 3.31 6.23 9.03
C PRO A 148 2.38 7.34 8.58
N THR A 149 2.24 7.56 7.27
CA THR A 149 1.39 8.62 6.70
C THR A 149 -0.07 8.45 7.06
N THR A 150 -0.59 7.24 7.06
CA THR A 150 -1.96 6.92 7.45
C THR A 150 -2.15 7.13 8.96
N ARG A 151 -1.19 6.65 9.77
CA ARG A 151 -1.23 6.84 11.22
C ARG A 151 -1.25 8.31 11.60
N MET A 152 -0.39 9.14 10.99
CA MET A 152 -0.35 10.59 11.25
C MET A 152 -1.69 11.26 10.90
N CYS A 153 -2.31 10.95 9.76
CA CYS A 153 -3.62 11.50 9.38
C CYS A 153 -4.70 11.11 10.39
N LEU A 154 -4.77 9.84 10.79
CA LEU A 154 -5.75 9.36 11.77
C LEU A 154 -5.53 9.97 13.15
N ARG A 155 -4.28 10.09 13.59
CA ARG A 155 -3.90 10.77 14.83
C ARG A 155 -4.30 12.25 14.81
N TRP A 156 -4.11 12.92 13.67
CA TRP A 156 -4.56 14.29 13.49
C TRP A 156 -6.09 14.41 13.65
N LEU A 157 -6.87 13.50 13.03
CA LEU A 157 -8.34 13.48 13.20
C LEU A 157 -8.75 13.36 14.68
N ALA A 158 -8.15 12.42 15.40
CA ALA A 158 -8.40 12.23 16.83
C ALA A 158 -8.10 13.50 17.64
N GLN A 159 -6.95 14.16 17.38
CA GLN A 159 -6.55 15.39 18.05
C GLN A 159 -7.49 16.56 17.80
N GLN A 160 -8.15 16.65 16.62
CA GLN A 160 -9.14 17.72 16.40
C GLN A 160 -10.31 17.56 17.35
N VAL A 161 -10.82 16.35 17.52
CA VAL A 161 -11.95 16.07 18.41
C VAL A 161 -11.57 16.31 19.88
N GLU A 162 -10.39 15.90 20.30
CA GLU A 162 -9.87 16.18 21.65
C GLU A 162 -9.79 17.70 21.94
N LYS A 163 -9.47 18.49 20.92
CA LYS A 163 -9.45 19.96 21.00
C LYS A 163 -10.83 20.60 20.85
N ASN A 164 -11.90 19.81 20.75
CA ASN A 164 -13.27 20.27 20.47
C ASN A 164 -13.39 21.05 19.15
N LEU A 165 -12.58 20.72 18.15
CA LEU A 165 -12.63 21.30 16.82
C LEU A 165 -13.41 20.38 15.89
N PRO A 166 -14.62 20.75 15.44
CA PRO A 166 -15.42 19.90 14.57
C PRO A 166 -14.72 19.67 13.24
N LEU A 167 -14.82 18.45 12.70
CA LEU A 167 -14.28 18.10 11.38
C LEU A 167 -15.13 18.72 10.25
N GLY A 168 -16.44 18.94 10.52
CA GLY A 168 -17.40 19.46 9.55
C GLY A 168 -17.61 18.48 8.39
N ARG A 169 -17.85 19.03 7.21
CA ARG A 169 -17.89 18.28 5.95
C ARG A 169 -16.47 17.88 5.54
N VAL A 170 -16.25 16.60 5.23
CA VAL A 170 -14.92 16.03 4.99
C VAL A 170 -14.79 15.53 3.55
N LEU A 171 -13.67 15.82 2.93
CA LEU A 171 -13.22 15.20 1.67
C LEU A 171 -11.97 14.36 1.95
N ASP A 172 -12.00 13.11 1.55
CA ASP A 172 -10.84 12.22 1.47
C ASP A 172 -10.46 12.06 -0.01
N PHE A 173 -9.39 12.71 -0.45
CA PHE A 173 -8.96 12.75 -1.83
C PHE A 173 -7.79 11.77 -2.07
N GLY A 174 -8.01 10.74 -2.88
CA GLY A 174 -7.13 9.58 -2.99
C GLY A 174 -7.41 8.61 -1.84
N CYS A 175 -8.68 8.19 -1.69
CA CYS A 175 -9.16 7.53 -0.48
C CYS A 175 -8.65 6.09 -0.32
N GLY A 176 -8.22 5.41 -1.41
CA GLY A 176 -7.71 4.05 -1.36
C GLY A 176 -8.69 3.07 -0.67
N SER A 177 -8.33 2.59 0.50
CA SER A 177 -9.19 1.73 1.34
C SER A 177 -10.35 2.47 2.02
N GLY A 178 -10.38 3.82 1.96
CA GLY A 178 -11.34 4.66 2.66
C GLY A 178 -11.04 4.86 4.15
N ILE A 179 -9.87 4.44 4.61
CA ILE A 179 -9.54 4.43 6.04
C ILE A 179 -9.61 5.82 6.69
N LEU A 180 -9.23 6.89 5.97
CA LEU A 180 -9.27 8.26 6.50
C LEU A 180 -10.71 8.78 6.57
N ALA A 181 -11.51 8.52 5.53
CA ALA A 181 -12.94 8.82 5.50
C ALA A 181 -13.69 8.11 6.64
N ILE A 182 -13.41 6.80 6.83
CA ILE A 182 -13.96 6.01 7.95
C ILE A 182 -13.49 6.58 9.31
N GLY A 183 -12.20 6.92 9.40
CA GLY A 183 -11.63 7.57 10.58
C GLY A 183 -12.34 8.87 10.91
N ALA A 184 -12.60 9.72 9.93
CA ALA A 184 -13.35 10.96 10.12
C ALA A 184 -14.78 10.70 10.61
N ALA A 185 -15.49 9.71 10.03
CA ALA A 185 -16.83 9.31 10.49
C ALA A 185 -16.83 8.83 11.95
N LYS A 186 -15.89 7.97 12.32
CA LYS A 186 -15.73 7.46 13.69
C LYS A 186 -15.43 8.59 14.70
N HIS A 187 -14.94 9.73 14.20
CA HIS A 187 -14.69 10.96 14.99
C HIS A 187 -15.79 12.02 14.82
N GLY A 188 -16.99 11.62 14.34
CA GLY A 188 -18.19 12.45 14.35
C GLY A 188 -18.42 13.29 13.10
N ALA A 189 -17.67 13.13 12.03
CA ALA A 189 -18.03 13.70 10.73
C ALA A 189 -19.27 12.97 10.17
N VAL A 190 -20.24 13.73 9.65
CA VAL A 190 -21.53 13.18 9.17
C VAL A 190 -21.76 13.37 7.68
N ASP A 191 -20.99 14.23 7.02
CA ASP A 191 -21.05 14.51 5.58
C ASP A 191 -19.63 14.30 5.01
N ILE A 192 -19.42 13.15 4.35
CA ILE A 192 -18.11 12.70 3.95
C ILE A 192 -18.17 12.23 2.50
N ASP A 193 -17.33 12.85 1.68
CA ASP A 193 -17.05 12.41 0.32
C ASP A 193 -15.63 11.81 0.28
N ALA A 194 -15.50 10.63 -0.31
CA ALA A 194 -14.25 9.93 -0.52
C ALA A 194 -14.06 9.69 -2.02
N VAL A 195 -12.95 10.09 -2.60
CA VAL A 195 -12.75 9.96 -4.04
C VAL A 195 -11.38 9.36 -4.37
N ASP A 196 -11.38 8.52 -5.40
CA ASP A 196 -10.15 7.94 -5.95
C ASP A 196 -10.23 7.87 -7.47
N ILE A 197 -9.07 7.84 -8.15
CA ILE A 197 -8.99 7.65 -9.61
C ILE A 197 -9.21 6.18 -10.01
N ASP A 198 -9.06 5.26 -9.07
CA ASP A 198 -9.21 3.82 -9.26
C ASP A 198 -10.59 3.35 -8.77
N ASP A 199 -11.38 2.78 -9.68
CA ASP A 199 -12.69 2.21 -9.37
C ASP A 199 -12.60 1.10 -8.30
N ALA A 200 -11.50 0.33 -8.26
CA ALA A 200 -11.30 -0.70 -7.25
C ALA A 200 -11.09 -0.10 -5.85
N ALA A 201 -10.44 1.06 -5.75
CA ALA A 201 -10.32 1.80 -4.50
C ALA A 201 -11.68 2.34 -4.03
N VAL A 202 -12.50 2.86 -4.96
CA VAL A 202 -13.87 3.30 -4.65
C VAL A 202 -14.71 2.15 -4.11
N GLU A 203 -14.68 0.98 -4.77
CA GLU A 203 -15.39 -0.21 -4.29
C GLU A 203 -14.90 -0.67 -2.92
N SER A 204 -13.58 -0.72 -2.73
CA SER A 204 -12.96 -1.05 -1.43
C SER A 204 -13.42 -0.10 -0.32
N THR A 205 -13.43 1.21 -0.60
CA THR A 205 -13.93 2.24 0.34
C THR A 205 -15.37 1.96 0.77
N LEU A 206 -16.27 1.64 -0.17
CA LEU A 206 -17.67 1.34 0.15
C LEU A 206 -17.82 0.07 0.98
N LEU A 207 -17.08 -0.99 0.64
CA LEU A 207 -17.06 -2.25 1.40
C LEU A 207 -16.55 -2.04 2.83
N ASN A 208 -15.46 -1.31 2.99
CA ASN A 208 -14.88 -1.01 4.29
C ASN A 208 -15.77 -0.07 5.13
N ALA A 209 -16.41 0.92 4.51
CA ALA A 209 -17.38 1.77 5.18
C ALA A 209 -18.54 0.95 5.75
N LYS A 210 -19.09 0.04 4.96
CA LYS A 210 -20.14 -0.89 5.38
C LYS A 210 -19.70 -1.79 6.53
N ALA A 211 -18.47 -2.36 6.47
CA ALA A 211 -17.91 -3.20 7.52
C ALA A 211 -17.71 -2.45 8.85
N ASN A 212 -17.65 -1.12 8.80
CA ASN A 212 -17.49 -0.23 9.95
C ASN A 212 -18.78 0.45 10.39
N ASP A 213 -19.94 0.13 9.79
CA ASP A 213 -21.22 0.80 10.05
C ASP A 213 -21.15 2.33 9.82
N VAL A 214 -20.41 2.74 8.79
CA VAL A 214 -20.20 4.15 8.42
C VAL A 214 -20.95 4.44 7.12
N THR A 215 -21.62 5.59 7.07
CA THR A 215 -22.22 6.12 5.85
C THR A 215 -21.34 7.24 5.29
N LEU A 216 -20.95 7.11 4.03
CA LEU A 216 -20.20 8.10 3.26
C LEU A 216 -20.55 7.97 1.78
N ASN A 217 -20.19 8.99 0.99
CA ASN A 217 -20.25 8.91 -0.46
C ASN A 217 -18.86 8.57 -0.98
N ALA A 218 -18.77 7.58 -1.89
CA ALA A 218 -17.52 7.30 -2.59
C ALA A 218 -17.71 7.35 -4.09
N GLY A 219 -16.68 7.81 -4.82
CA GLY A 219 -16.73 7.93 -6.28
C GLY A 219 -15.43 8.40 -6.89
N LEU A 220 -15.47 8.61 -8.22
CA LEU A 220 -14.34 9.20 -8.94
C LEU A 220 -14.18 10.70 -8.61
N PRO A 221 -13.03 11.33 -8.88
CA PRO A 221 -12.76 12.73 -8.54
C PRO A 221 -13.78 13.76 -9.08
N ASN A 222 -14.49 13.42 -10.16
CA ASN A 222 -15.57 14.26 -10.72
C ASN A 222 -16.84 14.30 -9.85
N ALA A 223 -16.96 13.44 -8.83
CA ALA A 223 -18.04 13.45 -7.85
C ALA A 223 -17.86 14.53 -6.77
N VAL A 224 -16.65 15.10 -6.64
CA VAL A 224 -16.38 16.17 -5.67
C VAL A 224 -17.26 17.39 -5.98
N SER A 225 -17.96 17.88 -4.99
CA SER A 225 -18.86 19.01 -5.16
C SER A 225 -18.83 19.96 -3.95
N GLY A 226 -18.72 21.28 -4.22
CA GLY A 226 -18.72 22.31 -3.20
C GLY A 226 -17.42 22.36 -2.39
N GLN A 227 -17.52 22.80 -1.13
CA GLN A 227 -16.37 23.02 -0.25
C GLN A 227 -16.51 22.23 1.05
N TYR A 228 -15.38 21.95 1.69
CA TYR A 228 -15.26 21.07 2.86
C TYR A 228 -14.50 21.78 3.98
N GLN A 229 -14.93 21.58 5.21
CA GLN A 229 -14.23 22.09 6.39
C GLN A 229 -12.91 21.34 6.63
N THR A 230 -12.84 20.09 6.19
CA THR A 230 -11.60 19.30 6.26
C THR A 230 -11.39 18.59 4.93
N VAL A 231 -10.23 18.84 4.31
CA VAL A 231 -9.77 18.15 3.11
C VAL A 231 -8.54 17.35 3.49
N LEU A 232 -8.61 16.03 3.33
CA LEU A 232 -7.52 15.09 3.55
C LEU A 232 -6.99 14.63 2.20
N ALA A 233 -5.68 14.56 2.02
CA ALA A 233 -5.06 13.92 0.87
C ALA A 233 -3.76 13.23 1.30
N ASN A 234 -3.79 11.89 1.32
CA ASN A 234 -2.63 11.06 1.63
C ASN A 234 -2.16 10.34 0.36
N ILE A 235 -1.55 11.11 -0.54
CA ILE A 235 -1.03 10.66 -1.83
C ILE A 235 0.40 11.17 -2.03
N LEU A 236 1.09 10.70 -3.07
CA LEU A 236 2.48 11.08 -3.33
C LEU A 236 2.66 12.60 -3.55
N ALA A 237 3.83 13.13 -3.21
CA ALA A 237 4.16 14.56 -3.26
C ALA A 237 3.98 15.17 -4.66
N THR A 238 4.34 14.46 -5.73
CA THR A 238 4.21 14.97 -7.10
C THR A 238 2.75 15.25 -7.50
N PRO A 239 1.80 14.32 -7.35
CA PRO A 239 0.38 14.62 -7.48
C PRO A 239 -0.11 15.77 -6.59
N LEU A 240 0.32 15.81 -5.31
CA LEU A 240 -0.09 16.88 -4.38
C LEU A 240 0.29 18.26 -4.89
N LYS A 241 1.50 18.43 -5.46
CA LYS A 241 1.94 19.69 -6.06
C LYS A 241 1.08 20.08 -7.27
N THR A 242 0.81 19.11 -8.14
CA THR A 242 0.01 19.34 -9.36
C THR A 242 -1.45 19.70 -9.03
N LEU A 243 -2.00 19.07 -8.01
CA LEU A 243 -3.39 19.24 -7.58
C LEU A 243 -3.59 20.39 -6.58
N ALA A 244 -2.55 21.14 -6.23
CA ALA A 244 -2.64 22.22 -5.22
C ALA A 244 -3.79 23.21 -5.49
N PRO A 245 -4.02 23.76 -6.72
CA PRO A 245 -5.15 24.64 -6.98
C PRO A 245 -6.50 23.96 -6.77
N LEU A 246 -6.63 22.68 -7.17
CA LEU A 246 -7.87 21.92 -7.02
C LEU A 246 -8.15 21.64 -5.54
N LEU A 247 -7.20 21.07 -4.82
CA LEU A 247 -7.38 20.71 -3.41
C LEU A 247 -7.70 21.94 -2.57
N TRP A 248 -7.02 23.08 -2.82
CA TRP A 248 -7.34 24.31 -2.10
C TRP A 248 -8.73 24.86 -2.46
N SER A 249 -9.18 24.74 -3.70
CA SER A 249 -10.53 25.17 -4.09
C SER A 249 -11.63 24.38 -3.40
N CYS A 250 -11.34 23.17 -2.94
CA CYS A 250 -12.24 22.34 -2.14
C CYS A 250 -12.29 22.74 -0.67
N VAL A 251 -11.35 23.57 -0.17
CA VAL A 251 -11.34 23.99 1.24
C VAL A 251 -12.33 25.13 1.48
N ALA A 252 -13.23 24.98 2.41
CA ALA A 252 -14.17 26.01 2.81
C ALA A 252 -13.45 27.17 3.54
N PRO A 253 -14.01 28.39 3.56
CA PRO A 253 -13.48 29.47 4.39
C PRO A 253 -13.34 29.05 5.86
N GLY A 254 -12.13 29.19 6.43
CA GLY A 254 -11.80 28.68 7.78
C GLY A 254 -11.69 27.15 7.87
N GLY A 255 -11.67 26.47 6.73
CA GLY A 255 -11.44 25.03 6.66
C GLY A 255 -9.93 24.67 6.70
N ARG A 256 -9.65 23.39 6.74
CA ARG A 256 -8.30 22.83 6.93
C ARG A 256 -7.94 21.88 5.79
N LEU A 257 -6.73 22.04 5.28
CA LEU A 257 -6.11 21.11 4.35
C LEU A 257 -5.06 20.28 5.09
N VAL A 258 -5.10 18.96 4.93
CA VAL A 258 -4.22 18.01 5.59
C VAL A 258 -3.60 17.12 4.51
N LEU A 259 -2.30 17.19 4.37
CA LEU A 259 -1.54 16.50 3.35
C LEU A 259 -0.55 15.52 3.99
N SER A 260 -0.45 14.32 3.45
CA SER A 260 0.54 13.33 3.80
C SER A 260 0.90 12.47 2.58
N GLY A 261 1.77 11.46 2.75
CA GLY A 261 2.39 10.77 1.61
C GLY A 261 3.63 11.52 1.10
N ILE A 262 4.24 12.31 1.97
CA ILE A 262 5.32 13.25 1.67
C ILE A 262 6.54 12.86 2.49
N LEU A 263 7.70 12.68 1.85
CA LEU A 263 8.96 12.52 2.55
C LEU A 263 9.44 13.86 3.13
N GLU A 264 10.12 13.84 4.27
CA GLU A 264 10.59 15.04 4.96
C GLU A 264 11.40 15.97 4.04
N GLN A 265 12.23 15.42 3.18
CA GLN A 265 13.02 16.17 2.19
C GLN A 265 12.19 16.89 1.11
N GLN A 266 10.92 16.58 0.97
CA GLN A 266 10.00 17.17 -0.01
C GLN A 266 9.17 18.33 0.57
N ALA A 267 9.34 18.65 1.86
CA ALA A 267 8.54 19.66 2.55
C ALA A 267 8.58 21.03 1.87
N ASP A 268 9.77 21.53 1.52
CA ASP A 268 9.95 22.85 0.91
C ASP A 268 9.26 22.95 -0.45
N GLU A 269 9.30 21.88 -1.26
CA GLU A 269 8.62 21.83 -2.56
C GLU A 269 7.10 21.94 -2.42
N LEU A 270 6.52 21.34 -1.37
CA LEU A 270 5.09 21.45 -1.08
C LEU A 270 4.75 22.85 -0.56
N ILE A 271 5.56 23.41 0.33
CA ILE A 271 5.37 24.79 0.82
C ILE A 271 5.36 25.78 -0.35
N GLU A 272 6.30 25.65 -1.28
CA GLU A 272 6.37 26.51 -2.48
C GLU A 272 5.15 26.33 -3.37
N ALA A 273 4.73 25.09 -3.65
CA ALA A 273 3.58 24.80 -4.52
C ALA A 273 2.26 25.32 -3.94
N TYR A 274 2.10 25.34 -2.62
CA TYR A 274 0.89 25.82 -1.94
C TYR A 274 0.94 27.29 -1.53
N ALA A 275 2.12 27.96 -1.58
CA ALA A 275 2.29 29.36 -1.20
C ALA A 275 1.29 30.35 -1.86
N PRO A 276 0.84 30.17 -3.14
CA PRO A 276 -0.17 31.03 -3.73
C PRO A 276 -1.56 30.90 -3.09
N TYR A 277 -1.82 29.87 -2.32
CA TYR A 277 -3.13 29.48 -1.82
C TYR A 277 -3.24 29.55 -0.29
N CYS A 278 -2.26 28.97 0.40
CA CYS A 278 -2.24 28.92 1.86
C CYS A 278 -0.82 28.79 2.41
N GLU A 279 -0.66 29.06 3.68
CA GLU A 279 0.58 28.75 4.40
C GLU A 279 0.49 27.28 4.90
N LEU A 280 1.35 26.40 4.36
CA LEU A 280 1.52 25.04 4.86
C LEU A 280 2.62 24.98 5.92
N SER A 281 2.43 24.12 6.91
CA SER A 281 3.46 23.79 7.89
C SER A 281 3.48 22.29 8.21
N VAL A 282 4.65 21.74 8.48
CA VAL A 282 4.81 20.38 9.01
C VAL A 282 4.28 20.36 10.43
N THR A 283 3.33 19.48 10.72
CA THR A 283 2.67 19.36 12.03
C THR A 283 2.86 18.01 12.71
N ASP A 284 3.30 17.00 11.97
CA ASP A 284 3.69 15.70 12.52
C ASP A 284 4.76 15.06 11.61
N HIS A 285 5.56 14.15 12.16
CA HIS A 285 6.58 13.39 11.42
C HIS A 285 6.75 12.00 12.04
N GLU A 286 6.99 11.01 11.19
CA GLU A 286 7.17 9.62 11.61
C GLU A 286 7.94 8.86 10.51
N ASP A 287 9.04 8.20 10.89
CA ASP A 287 9.87 7.35 10.01
C ASP A 287 10.28 8.02 8.67
N GLY A 288 10.67 9.30 8.70
CA GLY A 288 11.06 10.09 7.52
C GLY A 288 9.89 10.60 6.67
N TRP A 289 8.65 10.34 7.07
CA TRP A 289 7.42 10.87 6.47
C TRP A 289 6.87 12.02 7.29
N ILE A 290 6.14 12.92 6.64
CA ILE A 290 5.55 14.09 7.28
C ILE A 290 4.06 14.22 7.02
N LEU A 291 3.39 14.90 7.97
CA LEU A 291 2.06 15.45 7.81
C LEU A 291 2.17 16.98 7.74
N MET A 292 1.54 17.56 6.74
CA MET A 292 1.46 19.01 6.59
C MET A 292 0.03 19.49 6.70
N THR A 293 -0.17 20.64 7.37
CA THR A 293 -1.51 21.26 7.48
C THR A 293 -1.48 22.72 7.08
N SER A 294 -2.59 23.21 6.50
CA SER A 294 -2.77 24.64 6.30
C SER A 294 -2.97 25.35 7.62
N LYS A 295 -2.37 26.53 7.78
CA LYS A 295 -2.77 27.45 8.85
C LYS A 295 -4.15 28.03 8.55
N VAL A 296 -5.01 28.02 9.55
CA VAL A 296 -6.36 28.60 9.51
C VAL A 296 -6.29 30.08 9.82
#